data_025035c7225149d38eb0df555a85259e
#
_entry.id   025035c7225149d38eb0df555a85259e
#
_cell.length_a   1.000
_cell.length_b   1.000
_cell.length_c   1.000
_cell.angle_alpha   90.00
_cell.angle_beta   90.00
_cell.angle_gamma   90.00
#
_symmetry.space_group_name_H-M   'P 1'
#
loop_
_entity.id
_entity.type
_entity.pdbx_description
1 polymer ?
#
loop_
_entity_poly.entity_id
_entity_poly.type
_entity_poly.pdbx_seq_one_letter_code
_entity_poly.pdbx_strand_id
1 'polypeptide(L)'
;MQRSAGILLPISSLPSPYGIGCFSQEAYDFVDWLKEAGQTYWQILPLGVTGYQWWITRLWYCFELYDVVRIDHFRGFDEYFSIPYGSETAVDGHWEKGPGIELFRAVEQALGKREIIAEDLGYMSDTVRQLVQDSGFPGMKVLEFAFDSRDTGSASDYLPHNYPVNSVAYTGTHDNETLVSWYQTISAAERAMVRDYLYDYATPDEQLYKSMIALILRSAAARCIIPMQDWLGLDNAARINKPSTVGQNWRWRLKKTQLTKKLQKEICQLTTRYGRMNWA
;
A
#
# COMPACT_ATOMS: atom_id res chain seq x y z
N MET A 1 0.39 -11.60 16.94
CA MET A 1 0.98 -10.64 15.98
C MET A 1 0.86 -9.25 16.57
N GLN A 2 1.95 -8.48 16.65
CA GLN A 2 1.93 -7.12 17.19
C GLN A 2 1.30 -6.17 16.16
N ARG A 3 0.39 -5.29 16.59
CA ARG A 3 -0.20 -4.26 15.72
C ARG A 3 0.80 -3.14 15.50
N SER A 4 0.92 -2.68 14.27
CA SER A 4 1.86 -1.63 13.87
C SER A 4 1.28 -0.71 12.80
N ALA A 5 1.91 0.43 12.57
CA ALA A 5 1.57 1.39 11.54
C ALA A 5 2.83 1.87 10.81
N GLY A 6 2.64 2.35 9.59
CA GLY A 6 3.72 2.88 8.76
C GLY A 6 3.23 3.93 7.77
N ILE A 7 4.17 4.58 7.11
CA ILE A 7 3.92 5.59 6.08
C ILE A 7 4.50 5.11 4.75
N LEU A 8 3.73 5.27 3.67
CA LEU A 8 4.19 5.08 2.30
C LEU A 8 4.71 6.42 1.75
N LEU A 9 5.98 6.46 1.41
CA LEU A 9 6.62 7.59 0.74
C LEU A 9 7.81 7.08 -0.09
N PRO A 10 7.80 7.20 -1.43
CA PRO A 10 8.97 6.87 -2.24
C PRO A 10 10.19 7.70 -1.83
N ILE A 11 11.37 7.09 -1.82
CA ILE A 11 12.64 7.80 -1.55
C ILE A 11 12.78 9.02 -2.47
N SER A 12 12.44 8.84 -3.75
CA SER A 12 12.47 9.92 -4.76
C SER A 12 11.56 11.12 -4.43
N SER A 13 10.59 10.96 -3.53
CA SER A 13 9.67 12.02 -3.10
C SER A 13 10.14 12.79 -1.87
N LEU A 14 11.25 12.39 -1.24
CA LEU A 14 11.87 13.17 -0.17
C LEU A 14 12.35 14.54 -0.68
N PRO A 15 12.32 15.59 0.16
CA PRO A 15 12.92 16.86 -0.17
C PRO A 15 14.45 16.67 -0.28
N SER A 16 15.06 17.17 -1.36
CA SER A 16 16.49 17.07 -1.59
C SER A 16 17.00 18.28 -2.37
N PRO A 17 18.22 18.75 -2.12
CA PRO A 17 18.82 19.82 -2.89
C PRO A 17 19.09 19.46 -4.35
N TYR A 18 18.99 18.16 -4.69
CA TYR A 18 19.21 17.64 -6.05
C TYR A 18 17.93 17.55 -6.89
N GLY A 19 16.79 18.01 -6.36
CA GLY A 19 15.49 17.96 -7.06
C GLY A 19 14.81 16.59 -7.09
N ILE A 20 15.49 15.53 -6.67
CA ILE A 20 14.96 14.18 -6.47
C ILE A 20 15.52 13.61 -5.17
N GLY A 21 14.67 13.03 -4.33
CA GLY A 21 15.08 12.43 -3.07
C GLY A 21 16.02 11.24 -3.28
N CYS A 22 16.93 11.05 -2.36
CA CYS A 22 17.88 9.94 -2.31
C CYS A 22 18.12 9.49 -0.86
N PHE A 23 18.91 8.44 -0.66
CA PHE A 23 19.38 8.03 0.66
C PHE A 23 20.46 9.01 1.18
N SER A 24 20.02 10.18 1.59
CA SER A 24 20.84 11.29 2.08
C SER A 24 20.44 11.67 3.50
N GLN A 25 20.94 12.78 4.02
CA GLN A 25 20.57 13.27 5.35
C GLN A 25 19.05 13.46 5.51
N GLU A 26 18.37 13.87 4.44
CA GLU A 26 16.91 14.02 4.44
C GLU A 26 16.18 12.69 4.65
N ALA A 27 16.77 11.56 4.24
CA ALA A 27 16.21 10.24 4.52
C ALA A 27 16.38 9.87 6.00
N TYR A 28 17.53 10.15 6.61
CA TYR A 28 17.76 9.96 8.04
C TYR A 28 16.84 10.87 8.87
N ASP A 29 16.75 12.14 8.51
CA ASP A 29 15.85 13.10 9.18
C ASP A 29 14.38 12.62 9.12
N PHE A 30 13.98 12.00 8.00
CA PHE A 30 12.63 11.45 7.86
C PHE A 30 12.42 10.21 8.72
N VAL A 31 13.42 9.34 8.86
CA VAL A 31 13.36 8.18 9.76
C VAL A 31 13.20 8.65 11.23
N ASP A 32 13.96 9.63 11.65
CA ASP A 32 13.84 10.20 13.01
C ASP A 32 12.47 10.83 13.22
N TRP A 33 11.96 11.54 12.21
CA TRP A 33 10.60 12.10 12.24
C TRP A 33 9.54 10.99 12.35
N LEU A 34 9.67 9.87 11.60
CA LEU A 34 8.77 8.72 11.66
C LEU A 34 8.77 8.09 13.06
N LYS A 35 9.94 7.93 13.67
CA LYS A 35 10.10 7.41 15.03
C LYS A 35 9.36 8.29 16.04
N GLU A 36 9.53 9.63 15.99
CA GLU A 36 8.79 10.56 16.84
C GLU A 36 7.27 10.57 16.55
N ALA A 37 6.86 10.23 15.33
CA ALA A 37 5.45 10.05 14.94
C ALA A 37 4.89 8.68 15.36
N GLY A 38 5.67 7.82 16.01
CA GLY A 38 5.25 6.50 16.47
C GLY A 38 5.06 5.50 15.34
N GLN A 39 5.68 5.72 14.18
CA GLN A 39 5.59 4.80 13.06
C GLN A 39 6.66 3.71 13.15
N THR A 40 6.28 2.48 12.79
CA THR A 40 7.17 1.30 12.80
C THR A 40 7.76 1.03 11.42
N TYR A 41 7.03 1.43 10.34
CA TYR A 41 7.43 1.14 8.97
C TYR A 41 7.47 2.39 8.11
N TRP A 42 8.45 2.42 7.23
CA TRP A 42 8.49 3.30 6.07
C TRP A 42 8.46 2.44 4.82
N GLN A 43 7.36 2.49 4.06
CA GLN A 43 7.24 1.78 2.79
C GLN A 43 7.80 2.64 1.66
N ILE A 44 8.78 2.12 0.96
CA ILE A 44 9.37 2.68 -0.26
C ILE A 44 9.09 1.78 -1.46
N LEU A 45 9.55 2.13 -2.67
CA LEU A 45 9.31 1.37 -3.90
C LEU A 45 10.59 0.73 -4.44
N PRO A 46 10.52 -0.41 -5.20
CA PRO A 46 11.63 -1.31 -5.48
C PRO A 46 12.33 -1.13 -6.84
N LEU A 47 13.40 -1.90 -7.08
CA LEU A 47 14.25 -1.94 -8.29
C LEU A 47 14.70 -3.38 -8.65
N GLY A 48 14.70 -3.85 -9.94
CA GLY A 48 15.42 -4.91 -10.54
C GLY A 48 15.01 -6.21 -11.18
N VAL A 49 15.51 -7.23 -11.81
CA VAL A 49 15.12 -8.24 -12.86
C VAL A 49 15.67 -9.70 -12.83
N THR A 50 15.01 -10.74 -13.36
CA THR A 50 14.88 -12.14 -13.98
C THR A 50 15.39 -13.51 -13.41
N GLY A 51 14.54 -14.68 -13.45
CA GLY A 51 14.79 -16.16 -13.33
C GLY A 51 14.43 -16.82 -11.97
N TYR A 52 14.41 -18.20 -11.78
CA TYR A 52 14.12 -18.91 -10.48
C TYR A 52 15.23 -18.66 -9.48
N GLN A 53 16.45 -18.83 -9.92
CA GLN A 53 17.65 -18.36 -9.27
C GLN A 53 17.63 -16.83 -9.10
N TRP A 54 16.97 -16.17 -10.03
CA TRP A 54 16.77 -14.74 -10.03
C TRP A 54 15.85 -14.25 -8.92
N TRP A 55 14.70 -14.89 -8.69
CA TRP A 55 13.83 -14.53 -7.57
C TRP A 55 14.56 -14.66 -6.23
N ILE A 56 15.33 -15.74 -6.05
CA ILE A 56 16.14 -15.93 -4.85
C ILE A 56 17.19 -14.81 -4.72
N THR A 57 17.96 -14.56 -5.77
CA THR A 57 19.00 -13.52 -5.77
C THR A 57 18.41 -12.12 -5.61
N ARG A 58 17.29 -11.84 -6.29
CA ARG A 58 16.61 -10.56 -6.18
C ARG A 58 16.06 -10.32 -4.77
N LEU A 59 15.37 -11.29 -4.21
CA LEU A 59 14.82 -11.18 -2.87
C LEU A 59 15.93 -11.13 -1.83
N TRP A 60 16.99 -11.90 -2.00
CA TRP A 60 18.19 -11.78 -1.17
C TRP A 60 18.70 -10.34 -1.14
N TYR A 61 18.93 -9.74 -2.32
CA TYR A 61 19.41 -8.36 -2.42
C TYR A 61 18.41 -7.34 -1.85
N CYS A 62 17.11 -7.55 -2.06
CA CYS A 62 16.09 -6.72 -1.43
C CYS A 62 16.18 -6.80 0.10
N PHE A 63 16.41 -7.97 0.69
CA PHE A 63 16.53 -8.15 2.13
C PHE A 63 17.86 -7.67 2.73
N GLU A 64 18.89 -7.41 1.91
CA GLU A 64 20.06 -6.65 2.34
C GLU A 64 19.77 -5.15 2.53
N LEU A 65 18.71 -4.65 1.88
CA LEU A 65 18.33 -3.24 1.89
C LEU A 65 17.08 -2.95 2.73
N TYR A 66 16.16 -3.91 2.84
CA TYR A 66 14.82 -3.72 3.40
C TYR A 66 14.43 -4.85 4.35
N ASP A 67 13.73 -4.52 5.41
CA ASP A 67 13.22 -5.49 6.38
C ASP A 67 11.99 -6.24 5.86
N VAL A 68 11.17 -5.57 5.02
CA VAL A 68 9.93 -6.11 4.46
C VAL A 68 9.88 -5.83 2.96
N VAL A 69 9.54 -6.84 2.16
CA VAL A 69 9.39 -6.72 0.71
C VAL A 69 7.94 -6.92 0.30
N ARG A 70 7.36 -5.97 -0.43
CA ARG A 70 6.07 -6.14 -1.09
C ARG A 70 6.29 -6.69 -2.50
N ILE A 71 5.70 -7.84 -2.79
CA ILE A 71 5.70 -8.43 -4.14
C ILE A 71 4.44 -7.98 -4.86
N ASP A 72 4.64 -7.24 -5.94
CA ASP A 72 3.60 -6.74 -6.82
C ASP A 72 3.01 -7.83 -7.69
N HIS A 73 1.71 -7.70 -8.05
CA HIS A 73 0.98 -8.64 -8.90
C HIS A 73 1.16 -10.10 -8.49
N PHE A 74 0.91 -10.39 -7.21
CA PHE A 74 1.16 -11.71 -6.61
C PHE A 74 0.40 -12.84 -7.31
N ARG A 75 -0.77 -12.55 -7.93
CA ARG A 75 -1.51 -13.54 -8.72
C ARG A 75 -0.69 -14.10 -9.89
N GLY A 76 0.28 -13.36 -10.41
CA GLY A 76 1.15 -13.81 -11.49
C GLY A 76 1.99 -15.05 -11.16
N PHE A 77 2.11 -15.40 -9.87
CA PHE A 77 2.74 -16.66 -9.45
C PHE A 77 1.77 -17.85 -9.49
N ASP A 78 0.45 -17.61 -9.46
CA ASP A 78 -0.54 -18.66 -9.69
C ASP A 78 -0.76 -18.88 -11.19
N GLU A 79 -1.07 -17.81 -11.90
CA GLU A 79 -1.25 -17.81 -13.36
C GLU A 79 -0.95 -16.45 -13.96
N TYR A 80 -0.43 -16.43 -15.16
CA TYR A 80 -0.14 -15.22 -15.93
C TYR A 80 -0.61 -15.34 -17.37
N PHE A 81 -0.95 -14.19 -17.97
CA PHE A 81 -1.42 -14.15 -19.33
C PHE A 81 -0.24 -14.03 -20.30
N SER A 82 0.01 -15.07 -21.07
CA SER A 82 1.11 -15.17 -22.05
C SER A 82 0.64 -14.66 -23.40
N ILE A 83 1.37 -13.70 -23.97
CA ILE A 83 1.09 -13.13 -25.28
C ILE A 83 2.28 -13.45 -26.19
N PRO A 84 2.06 -14.02 -27.40
CA PRO A 84 3.14 -14.32 -28.33
C PRO A 84 3.95 -13.06 -28.68
N TYR A 85 5.26 -13.20 -28.71
CA TYR A 85 6.14 -12.08 -29.08
C TYR A 85 5.80 -11.54 -30.48
N GLY A 86 5.63 -10.22 -30.59
CA GLY A 86 5.29 -9.55 -31.84
C GLY A 86 3.78 -9.40 -32.10
N SER A 87 2.91 -9.91 -31.23
CA SER A 87 1.46 -9.64 -31.31
C SER A 87 1.16 -8.16 -31.04
N GLU A 88 0.32 -7.56 -31.88
CA GLU A 88 -0.11 -6.16 -31.72
C GLU A 88 -1.16 -6.00 -30.59
N THR A 89 -1.85 -7.08 -30.25
CA THR A 89 -2.90 -7.11 -29.24
C THR A 89 -2.79 -8.36 -28.37
N ALA A 90 -3.55 -8.39 -27.25
CA ALA A 90 -3.61 -9.54 -26.36
C ALA A 90 -4.59 -10.65 -26.82
N VAL A 91 -5.23 -10.52 -27.99
CA VAL A 91 -6.30 -11.44 -28.44
C VAL A 91 -5.79 -12.87 -28.60
N ASP A 92 -4.55 -13.04 -29.04
CA ASP A 92 -3.93 -14.37 -29.27
C ASP A 92 -3.23 -14.92 -28.01
N GLY A 93 -3.38 -14.25 -26.89
CA GLY A 93 -2.81 -14.67 -25.63
C GLY A 93 -3.62 -15.79 -24.94
N HIS A 94 -2.98 -16.44 -23.99
CA HIS A 94 -3.60 -17.49 -23.17
C HIS A 94 -3.04 -17.47 -21.75
N TRP A 95 -3.79 -18.04 -20.81
CA TRP A 95 -3.36 -18.18 -19.43
C TRP A 95 -2.41 -19.35 -19.27
N GLU A 96 -1.27 -19.12 -18.63
CA GLU A 96 -0.31 -20.14 -18.24
C GLU A 96 -0.18 -20.20 -16.72
N LYS A 97 0.10 -21.39 -16.19
CA LYS A 97 0.33 -21.56 -14.74
C LYS A 97 1.69 -21.02 -14.35
N GLY A 98 1.69 -20.24 -13.28
CA GLY A 98 2.90 -19.78 -12.62
C GLY A 98 3.55 -20.86 -11.74
N PRO A 99 4.67 -20.54 -11.09
CA PRO A 99 5.42 -21.47 -10.23
C PRO A 99 4.70 -21.82 -8.90
N GLY A 100 3.67 -21.07 -8.55
CA GLY A 100 2.89 -21.29 -7.33
C GLY A 100 3.71 -21.20 -6.05
N ILE A 101 3.28 -21.96 -5.05
CA ILE A 101 3.89 -21.98 -3.71
C ILE A 101 5.32 -22.55 -3.71
N GLU A 102 5.69 -23.36 -4.69
CA GLU A 102 7.02 -24.00 -4.74
C GLU A 102 8.15 -22.96 -4.87
N LEU A 103 7.89 -21.85 -5.58
CA LEU A 103 8.85 -20.74 -5.60
C LEU A 103 9.11 -20.18 -4.21
N PHE A 104 8.06 -19.92 -3.44
CA PHE A 104 8.21 -19.32 -2.10
C PHE A 104 8.82 -20.30 -1.10
N ARG A 105 8.55 -21.60 -1.23
CA ARG A 105 9.25 -22.64 -0.48
C ARG A 105 10.75 -22.67 -0.79
N ALA A 106 11.12 -22.57 -2.07
CA ALA A 106 12.53 -22.48 -2.47
C ALA A 106 13.22 -21.20 -1.96
N VAL A 107 12.49 -20.06 -1.98
CA VAL A 107 12.98 -18.80 -1.39
C VAL A 107 13.19 -18.93 0.11
N GLU A 108 12.23 -19.50 0.85
CA GLU A 108 12.36 -19.70 2.30
C GLU A 108 13.49 -20.67 2.63
N GLN A 109 13.66 -21.73 1.85
CA GLN A 109 14.77 -22.68 2.02
C GLN A 109 16.14 -22.02 1.81
N ALA A 110 16.24 -21.11 0.83
CA ALA A 110 17.51 -20.45 0.50
C ALA A 110 17.85 -19.27 1.40
N LEU A 111 16.84 -18.48 1.82
CA LEU A 111 17.03 -17.20 2.52
C LEU A 111 16.55 -17.21 3.98
N GLY A 112 15.97 -18.31 4.43
CA GLY A 112 15.24 -18.36 5.69
C GLY A 112 13.91 -17.61 5.61
N LYS A 113 13.16 -17.62 6.71
CA LYS A 113 11.87 -16.92 6.80
C LYS A 113 12.08 -15.40 6.71
N ARG A 114 11.40 -14.77 5.77
CA ARG A 114 11.48 -13.33 5.50
C ARG A 114 10.09 -12.69 5.52
N GLU A 115 10.03 -11.39 5.82
CA GLU A 115 8.80 -10.61 5.83
C GLU A 115 8.45 -10.19 4.40
N ILE A 116 7.39 -10.81 3.86
CA ILE A 116 6.89 -10.52 2.50
C ILE A 116 5.42 -10.11 2.60
N ILE A 117 5.01 -9.10 1.82
CA ILE A 117 3.62 -8.70 1.62
C ILE A 117 3.22 -9.11 0.20
N ALA A 118 2.13 -9.86 0.08
CA ALA A 118 1.56 -10.23 -1.21
C ALA A 118 0.61 -9.12 -1.69
N GLU A 119 0.85 -8.56 -2.88
CA GLU A 119 -0.13 -7.68 -3.50
C GLU A 119 -1.20 -8.55 -4.19
N ASP A 120 -2.33 -8.69 -3.52
CA ASP A 120 -3.48 -9.51 -3.87
C ASP A 120 -4.71 -8.66 -4.23
N LEU A 121 -4.48 -7.52 -4.88
CA LEU A 121 -5.54 -6.60 -5.27
C LEU A 121 -6.21 -7.01 -6.60
N GLY A 122 -7.45 -6.57 -6.78
CA GLY A 122 -8.22 -6.82 -8.01
C GLY A 122 -8.95 -8.16 -8.01
N TYR A 123 -9.08 -8.77 -9.20
CA TYR A 123 -9.80 -10.05 -9.32
C TYR A 123 -9.02 -11.22 -8.74
N MET A 124 -9.59 -11.85 -7.73
CA MET A 124 -9.01 -12.97 -6.99
C MET A 124 -9.77 -14.26 -7.30
N SER A 125 -9.13 -15.20 -8.04
CA SER A 125 -9.59 -16.56 -8.16
C SER A 125 -9.40 -17.33 -6.84
N ASP A 126 -10.09 -18.46 -6.68
CA ASP A 126 -9.92 -19.31 -5.49
C ASP A 126 -8.50 -19.85 -5.38
N THR A 127 -7.84 -20.12 -6.50
CA THR A 127 -6.43 -20.59 -6.54
C THR A 127 -5.46 -19.53 -6.07
N VAL A 128 -5.67 -18.24 -6.44
CA VAL A 128 -4.85 -17.12 -5.94
C VAL A 128 -5.08 -16.92 -4.44
N ARG A 129 -6.35 -17.00 -3.95
CA ARG A 129 -6.66 -16.93 -2.51
C ARG A 129 -5.95 -18.05 -1.75
N GLN A 130 -5.95 -19.26 -2.30
CA GLN A 130 -5.24 -20.40 -1.72
C GLN A 130 -3.74 -20.18 -1.70
N LEU A 131 -3.13 -19.65 -2.78
CA LEU A 131 -1.72 -19.34 -2.84
C LEU A 131 -1.30 -18.32 -1.76
N VAL A 132 -2.09 -17.27 -1.56
CA VAL A 132 -1.85 -16.28 -0.49
C VAL A 132 -1.94 -16.95 0.89
N GLN A 133 -2.94 -17.81 1.12
CA GLN A 133 -3.06 -18.55 2.39
C GLN A 133 -1.87 -19.49 2.62
N ASP A 134 -1.50 -20.29 1.61
CA ASP A 134 -0.41 -21.26 1.69
C ASP A 134 0.96 -20.58 1.92
N SER A 135 1.16 -19.39 1.38
CA SER A 135 2.38 -18.60 1.60
C SER A 135 2.47 -18.04 3.03
N GLY A 136 1.34 -17.88 3.70
CA GLY A 136 1.25 -17.20 4.99
C GLY A 136 1.56 -15.70 4.93
N PHE A 137 1.75 -15.13 3.74
CA PHE A 137 2.03 -13.71 3.57
C PHE A 137 0.78 -12.87 3.84
N PRO A 138 0.89 -11.70 4.49
CA PRO A 138 -0.20 -10.77 4.57
C PRO A 138 -0.57 -10.24 3.18
N GLY A 139 -1.85 -10.30 2.85
CA GLY A 139 -2.42 -9.62 1.69
C GLY A 139 -2.66 -8.13 1.96
N MET A 140 -3.05 -7.40 0.92
CA MET A 140 -3.32 -5.96 0.99
C MET A 140 -4.81 -5.66 1.06
N LYS A 141 -5.17 -4.61 1.79
CA LYS A 141 -6.53 -4.06 1.86
C LYS A 141 -6.49 -2.57 1.61
N VAL A 142 -7.21 -2.10 0.59
CA VAL A 142 -7.21 -0.70 0.15
C VAL A 142 -8.59 -0.11 0.36
N LEU A 143 -8.68 0.97 1.16
CA LEU A 143 -9.95 1.58 1.54
C LEU A 143 -10.71 2.14 0.33
N GLU A 144 -10.01 2.72 -0.64
CA GLU A 144 -10.63 3.29 -1.84
C GLU A 144 -11.42 2.26 -2.67
N PHE A 145 -11.19 0.95 -2.45
CA PHE A 145 -11.93 -0.12 -3.13
C PHE A 145 -13.18 -0.58 -2.35
N ALA A 146 -13.40 -0.04 -1.13
CA ALA A 146 -14.45 -0.52 -0.23
C ALA A 146 -15.85 -0.03 -0.57
N PHE A 147 -16.00 1.06 -1.31
CA PHE A 147 -17.26 1.78 -1.50
C PHE A 147 -17.67 1.86 -2.98
N ASP A 148 -17.60 0.71 -3.69
CA ASP A 148 -18.09 0.63 -5.07
C ASP A 148 -19.59 0.36 -5.06
N SER A 149 -20.39 1.31 -5.55
CA SER A 149 -21.85 1.22 -5.62
C SER A 149 -22.35 0.13 -6.58
N ARG A 150 -21.47 -0.45 -7.40
CA ARG A 150 -21.76 -1.58 -8.30
C ARG A 150 -21.61 -2.94 -7.60
N ASP A 151 -20.96 -2.97 -6.44
CA ASP A 151 -20.88 -4.17 -5.62
C ASP A 151 -22.23 -4.39 -4.96
N THR A 152 -22.98 -5.43 -5.40
CA THR A 152 -24.30 -5.78 -4.89
C THR A 152 -24.25 -6.61 -3.61
N GLY A 153 -23.06 -6.96 -3.11
CA GLY A 153 -22.82 -7.72 -1.90
C GLY A 153 -22.37 -6.84 -0.72
N SER A 154 -22.90 -7.08 0.46
CA SER A 154 -22.40 -6.48 1.71
C SER A 154 -21.01 -7.01 2.13
N ALA A 155 -20.40 -7.83 1.32
CA ALA A 155 -19.19 -8.60 1.59
C ALA A 155 -17.97 -8.07 0.84
N SER A 156 -17.85 -6.76 0.64
CA SER A 156 -16.62 -6.24 0.07
C SER A 156 -15.43 -6.61 0.96
N ASP A 157 -14.50 -7.38 0.42
CA ASP A 157 -13.23 -7.76 1.07
C ASP A 157 -12.41 -6.53 1.52
N TYR A 158 -12.78 -5.36 1.03
CA TYR A 158 -12.11 -4.08 1.32
C TYR A 158 -12.80 -3.25 2.40
N LEU A 159 -13.97 -3.67 2.91
CA LEU A 159 -14.58 -3.00 4.06
C LEU A 159 -13.77 -3.29 5.34
N PRO A 160 -13.36 -2.27 6.10
CA PRO A 160 -12.42 -2.42 7.21
C PRO A 160 -12.84 -3.40 8.31
N HIS A 161 -14.14 -3.66 8.51
CA HIS A 161 -14.60 -4.65 9.48
C HIS A 161 -14.38 -6.10 9.02
N ASN A 162 -14.14 -6.33 7.71
CA ASN A 162 -13.86 -7.64 7.13
C ASN A 162 -12.34 -7.92 7.02
N TYR A 163 -11.47 -6.99 7.41
CA TYR A 163 -10.04 -7.20 7.26
C TYR A 163 -9.54 -8.35 8.14
N PRO A 164 -8.85 -9.34 7.57
CA PRO A 164 -8.17 -10.36 8.36
C PRO A 164 -7.02 -9.72 9.16
N VAL A 165 -6.69 -10.31 10.31
CA VAL A 165 -5.55 -9.84 11.11
C VAL A 165 -4.25 -9.92 10.29
N ASN A 166 -4.03 -11.02 9.55
CA ASN A 166 -2.86 -11.15 8.68
C ASN A 166 -3.03 -10.37 7.37
N SER A 167 -3.11 -9.05 7.47
CA SER A 167 -3.19 -8.15 6.32
C SER A 167 -2.49 -6.82 6.58
N VAL A 168 -2.25 -6.10 5.48
CA VAL A 168 -1.75 -4.72 5.50
C VAL A 168 -2.83 -3.81 4.92
N ALA A 169 -3.31 -2.87 5.70
CA ALA A 169 -4.35 -1.94 5.30
C ALA A 169 -3.77 -0.59 4.83
N TYR A 170 -4.34 -0.06 3.77
CA TYR A 170 -3.96 1.21 3.14
C TYR A 170 -5.20 2.08 2.98
N THR A 171 -5.05 3.40 3.00
CA THR A 171 -6.08 4.31 2.45
C THR A 171 -6.11 4.20 0.93
N GLY A 172 -4.98 4.33 0.28
CA GLY A 172 -4.67 4.11 -1.11
C GLY A 172 -3.21 3.70 -1.27
N THR A 173 -2.81 3.24 -2.46
CA THR A 173 -1.41 2.93 -2.81
C THR A 173 -0.78 4.09 -3.58
N HIS A 174 0.43 3.88 -4.12
CA HIS A 174 1.07 4.83 -5.03
C HIS A 174 0.33 5.00 -6.37
N ASP A 175 -0.52 4.05 -6.76
CA ASP A 175 -1.29 4.05 -8.00
C ASP A 175 -2.69 4.66 -7.85
N ASN A 176 -3.15 4.79 -6.62
CA ASN A 176 -4.45 5.35 -6.30
C ASN A 176 -4.44 6.90 -6.40
N GLU A 177 -5.61 7.48 -6.31
CA GLU A 177 -5.76 8.91 -6.07
C GLU A 177 -5.28 9.26 -4.65
N THR A 178 -5.18 10.55 -4.32
CA THR A 178 -5.12 10.93 -2.91
C THR A 178 -6.51 10.79 -2.30
N LEU A 179 -6.58 10.45 -1.03
CA LEU A 179 -7.84 10.18 -0.34
C LEU A 179 -8.85 11.36 -0.42
N VAL A 180 -8.34 12.59 -0.39
CA VAL A 180 -9.17 13.81 -0.58
C VAL A 180 -9.78 13.84 -1.97
N SER A 181 -8.96 13.63 -3.02
CA SER A 181 -9.45 13.66 -4.40
C SER A 181 -10.35 12.48 -4.72
N TRP A 182 -10.00 11.28 -4.24
CA TRP A 182 -10.85 10.10 -4.38
C TRP A 182 -12.27 10.38 -3.85
N TYR A 183 -12.39 10.90 -2.62
CA TYR A 183 -13.69 11.21 -2.03
C TYR A 183 -14.47 12.27 -2.83
N GLN A 184 -13.78 13.20 -3.46
CA GLN A 184 -14.40 14.22 -4.33
C GLN A 184 -14.88 13.65 -5.67
N THR A 185 -14.21 12.62 -6.20
CA THR A 185 -14.47 12.07 -7.54
C THR A 185 -15.49 10.93 -7.56
N ILE A 186 -15.69 10.23 -6.46
CA ILE A 186 -16.69 9.17 -6.36
C ILE A 186 -18.12 9.73 -6.45
N SER A 187 -19.07 8.87 -6.82
CA SER A 187 -20.48 9.26 -6.99
C SER A 187 -21.14 9.75 -5.69
N ALA A 188 -22.25 10.46 -5.79
CA ALA A 188 -23.00 10.88 -4.62
C ALA A 188 -23.49 9.69 -3.78
N ALA A 189 -23.82 8.56 -4.41
CA ALA A 189 -24.22 7.34 -3.71
C ALA A 189 -23.05 6.76 -2.91
N GLU A 190 -21.88 6.70 -3.49
CA GLU A 190 -20.66 6.20 -2.80
C GLU A 190 -20.24 7.15 -1.68
N ARG A 191 -20.33 8.47 -1.84
CA ARG A 191 -20.12 9.43 -0.74
C ARG A 191 -21.11 9.20 0.41
N ALA A 192 -22.36 8.92 0.10
CA ALA A 192 -23.36 8.59 1.12
C ALA A 192 -23.02 7.30 1.85
N MET A 193 -22.54 6.25 1.14
CA MET A 193 -22.05 5.01 1.74
C MET A 193 -20.87 5.25 2.69
N VAL A 194 -19.90 6.07 2.28
CA VAL A 194 -18.75 6.45 3.13
C VAL A 194 -19.23 7.15 4.41
N ARG A 195 -20.13 8.13 4.27
CA ARG A 195 -20.70 8.89 5.40
C ARG A 195 -21.44 7.99 6.38
N ASP A 196 -22.29 7.12 5.86
CA ASP A 196 -23.07 6.17 6.64
C ASP A 196 -22.15 5.18 7.37
N TYR A 197 -21.19 4.63 6.68
CA TYR A 197 -20.22 3.68 7.26
C TYR A 197 -19.35 4.31 8.36
N LEU A 198 -18.96 5.57 8.20
CA LEU A 198 -18.23 6.32 9.22
C LEU A 198 -19.14 6.79 10.36
N TYR A 199 -20.47 6.80 10.15
CA TYR A 199 -21.44 7.48 11.01
C TYR A 199 -21.05 8.94 11.27
N ASP A 200 -20.58 9.62 10.23
CA ASP A 200 -20.05 11.00 10.28
C ASP A 200 -20.69 11.86 9.22
N TYR A 201 -21.77 12.56 9.59
CA TYR A 201 -22.54 13.44 8.71
C TYR A 201 -22.21 14.92 8.93
N ALA A 202 -21.37 15.25 9.91
CA ALA A 202 -21.10 16.63 10.31
C ALA A 202 -19.72 17.14 9.87
N THR A 203 -18.74 16.28 9.74
CA THR A 203 -17.39 16.68 9.33
C THR A 203 -17.41 17.23 7.89
N PRO A 204 -16.83 18.43 7.62
CA PRO A 204 -16.69 18.95 6.28
C PRO A 204 -15.95 17.98 5.36
N ASP A 205 -16.34 17.94 4.06
CA ASP A 205 -15.78 17.01 3.07
C ASP A 205 -14.25 17.09 2.96
N GLU A 206 -13.70 18.29 3.02
CA GLU A 206 -12.26 18.55 2.96
C GLU A 206 -11.47 18.05 4.18
N GLN A 207 -12.16 17.69 5.27
CA GLN A 207 -11.56 17.16 6.49
C GLN A 207 -11.88 15.68 6.74
N LEU A 208 -12.78 15.09 5.95
CA LEU A 208 -13.27 13.73 6.15
C LEU A 208 -12.15 12.67 6.00
N TYR A 209 -11.09 12.99 5.24
CA TYR A 209 -9.91 12.12 5.12
C TYR A 209 -9.33 11.71 6.48
N LYS A 210 -9.44 12.56 7.52
CA LYS A 210 -8.98 12.23 8.88
C LYS A 210 -9.81 11.11 9.52
N SER A 211 -11.13 11.15 9.33
CA SER A 211 -12.03 10.08 9.80
C SER A 211 -11.76 8.77 9.05
N MET A 212 -11.44 8.85 7.75
CA MET A 212 -11.08 7.69 6.93
C MET A 212 -9.72 7.09 7.32
N ILE A 213 -8.71 7.92 7.61
CA ILE A 213 -7.42 7.46 8.17
C ILE A 213 -7.65 6.77 9.52
N ALA A 214 -8.44 7.40 10.40
CA ALA A 214 -8.76 6.81 11.70
C ALA A 214 -9.50 5.47 11.55
N LEU A 215 -10.35 5.32 10.54
CA LEU A 215 -11.04 4.07 10.21
C LEU A 215 -10.04 2.95 9.90
N ILE A 216 -9.03 3.20 9.06
CA ILE A 216 -7.99 2.23 8.73
C ILE A 216 -7.16 1.87 9.97
N LEU A 217 -6.75 2.87 10.75
CA LEU A 217 -5.96 2.63 11.97
C LEU A 217 -6.70 1.81 13.03
N ARG A 218 -8.03 1.88 13.12
CA ARG A 218 -8.85 1.09 14.05
C ARG A 218 -9.21 -0.31 13.52
N SER A 219 -8.93 -0.63 12.25
CA SER A 219 -9.22 -1.94 11.66
C SER A 219 -8.49 -3.10 12.36
N ALA A 220 -8.87 -4.35 12.05
CA ALA A 220 -8.21 -5.54 12.58
C ALA A 220 -6.85 -5.84 11.94
N ALA A 221 -6.54 -5.25 10.77
CA ALA A 221 -5.29 -5.47 10.06
C ALA A 221 -4.07 -5.30 10.99
N ALA A 222 -3.12 -6.22 10.93
CA ALA A 222 -1.91 -6.13 11.76
C ALA A 222 -1.07 -4.90 11.44
N ARG A 223 -1.03 -4.50 10.17
CA ARG A 223 -0.27 -3.33 9.71
C ARG A 223 -1.18 -2.34 9.00
N CYS A 224 -0.91 -1.03 9.18
CA CYS A 224 -1.54 0.05 8.42
C CYS A 224 -0.46 0.94 7.85
N ILE A 225 -0.51 1.18 6.55
CA ILE A 225 0.42 2.06 5.85
C ILE A 225 -0.38 3.13 5.12
N ILE A 226 -0.16 4.38 5.47
CA ILE A 226 -0.91 5.52 4.96
C ILE A 226 0.02 6.39 4.11
N PRO A 227 -0.35 6.75 2.87
CA PRO A 227 0.39 7.70 2.05
C PRO A 227 0.59 9.04 2.77
N MET A 228 1.78 9.62 2.62
CA MET A 228 2.08 10.92 3.24
C MET A 228 1.15 12.02 2.73
N GLN A 229 0.72 11.94 1.48
CA GLN A 229 -0.23 12.85 0.86
C GLN A 229 -1.59 12.86 1.59
N ASP A 230 -2.05 11.68 2.04
CA ASP A 230 -3.30 11.54 2.75
C ASP A 230 -3.18 12.13 4.16
N TRP A 231 -2.06 11.91 4.86
CA TRP A 231 -1.79 12.58 6.13
C TRP A 231 -1.78 14.12 6.02
N LEU A 232 -1.32 14.63 4.89
CA LEU A 232 -1.28 16.05 4.60
C LEU A 232 -2.61 16.61 4.07
N GLY A 233 -3.60 15.76 3.75
CA GLY A 233 -4.87 16.16 3.17
C GLY A 233 -4.71 16.83 1.80
N LEU A 234 -3.79 16.34 0.97
CA LEU A 234 -3.50 16.90 -0.35
C LEU A 234 -4.43 16.32 -1.42
N ASP A 235 -4.64 17.10 -2.48
CA ASP A 235 -5.36 16.67 -3.68
C ASP A 235 -4.47 15.90 -4.68
N ASN A 236 -5.03 15.56 -5.85
CA ASN A 236 -4.34 14.82 -6.92
C ASN A 236 -3.14 15.54 -7.55
N ALA A 237 -2.90 16.82 -7.26
CA ALA A 237 -1.63 17.45 -7.62
C ALA A 237 -0.43 16.79 -6.89
N ALA A 238 -0.72 16.10 -5.78
CA ALA A 238 0.26 15.32 -5.03
C ALA A 238 0.24 13.80 -5.35
N ARG A 239 -0.59 13.34 -6.30
CA ARG A 239 -0.62 11.93 -6.71
C ARG A 239 0.74 11.46 -7.20
N ILE A 240 1.15 10.24 -6.79
CA ILE A 240 2.46 9.68 -7.14
C ILE A 240 2.45 9.15 -8.57
N ASN A 241 1.52 8.26 -8.86
CA ASN A 241 1.40 7.60 -10.15
C ASN A 241 -0.06 7.49 -10.60
N LYS A 242 -0.28 7.69 -11.90
CA LYS A 242 -1.55 7.39 -12.57
C LYS A 242 -1.27 6.31 -13.60
N PRO A 243 -1.70 5.06 -13.37
CA PRO A 243 -1.48 3.95 -14.29
C PRO A 243 -1.92 4.27 -15.71
N SER A 244 -1.27 3.68 -16.69
CA SER A 244 -1.52 3.88 -18.13
C SER A 244 -1.31 5.32 -18.63
N THR A 245 -0.52 6.13 -17.92
CA THR A 245 -0.14 7.48 -18.34
C THR A 245 1.37 7.69 -18.29
N VAL A 246 1.86 8.68 -19.06
CA VAL A 246 3.27 9.09 -19.07
C VAL A 246 3.42 10.57 -18.77
N GLY A 247 4.58 10.98 -18.33
CA GLY A 247 4.99 12.38 -18.25
C GLY A 247 4.86 13.03 -16.86
N GLN A 248 3.78 12.84 -16.13
CA GLN A 248 3.56 13.52 -14.83
C GLN A 248 3.78 12.62 -13.60
N ASN A 249 3.96 11.33 -13.80
CA ASN A 249 4.15 10.36 -12.72
C ASN A 249 5.49 10.55 -12.01
N TRP A 250 5.53 10.23 -10.70
CA TRP A 250 6.72 10.22 -9.85
C TRP A 250 7.36 11.60 -9.63
N ARG A 251 6.62 12.71 -9.84
CA ARG A 251 7.14 14.08 -9.76
C ARG A 251 6.87 14.78 -8.45
N TRP A 252 5.87 14.35 -7.70
CA TRP A 252 5.56 14.98 -6.42
C TRP A 252 6.72 14.91 -5.44
N ARG A 253 6.97 16.01 -4.74
CA ARG A 253 8.03 16.13 -3.74
C ARG A 253 7.45 16.70 -2.45
N LEU A 254 7.78 16.07 -1.33
CA LEU A 254 7.50 16.56 0.00
C LEU A 254 8.35 17.81 0.29
N LYS A 255 7.72 18.86 0.81
CA LYS A 255 8.41 20.08 1.23
C LYS A 255 8.77 19.99 2.72
N LYS A 256 9.98 20.43 3.11
CA LYS A 256 10.40 20.45 4.54
C LYS A 256 9.39 21.16 5.45
N THR A 257 8.74 22.22 4.97
CA THR A 257 7.72 22.96 5.70
C THR A 257 6.43 22.18 5.99
N GLN A 258 6.21 21.05 5.33
CA GLN A 258 5.04 20.18 5.54
C GLN A 258 5.24 19.21 6.72
N LEU A 259 6.49 18.88 7.07
CA LEU A 259 6.83 18.05 8.23
C LEU A 259 6.79 18.86 9.52
N THR A 260 5.60 19.29 9.93
CA THR A 260 5.42 20.14 11.10
C THR A 260 5.31 19.31 12.39
N LYS A 261 5.73 19.88 13.52
CA LYS A 261 5.53 19.29 14.85
C LYS A 261 4.05 19.07 15.17
N LYS A 262 3.14 19.88 14.62
CA LYS A 262 1.70 19.70 14.75
C LYS A 262 1.24 18.40 14.08
N LEU A 263 1.63 18.17 12.82
CA LEU A 263 1.30 16.94 12.08
C LEU A 263 1.90 15.70 12.76
N GLN A 264 3.18 15.77 13.14
CA GLN A 264 3.87 14.70 13.86
C GLN A 264 3.10 14.29 15.12
N LYS A 265 2.67 15.28 15.92
CA LYS A 265 1.87 15.04 17.14
C LYS A 265 0.49 14.44 16.82
N GLU A 266 -0.17 14.90 15.75
CA GLU A 266 -1.46 14.37 15.29
C GLU A 266 -1.35 12.89 14.90
N ILE A 267 -0.34 12.55 14.08
CA ILE A 267 -0.05 11.17 13.67
C ILE A 267 0.23 10.31 14.89
N CYS A 268 1.13 10.74 15.77
CA CYS A 268 1.49 10.03 17.00
C CYS A 268 0.27 9.78 17.87
N GLN A 269 -0.60 10.76 18.07
CA GLN A 269 -1.82 10.63 18.87
C GLN A 269 -2.80 9.61 18.29
N LEU A 270 -3.01 9.60 16.97
CA LEU A 270 -3.88 8.63 16.31
C LEU A 270 -3.29 7.22 16.38
N THR A 271 -2.00 7.07 16.12
CA THR A 271 -1.28 5.78 16.19
C THR A 271 -1.35 5.20 17.60
N THR A 272 -1.11 6.02 18.63
CA THR A 272 -1.24 5.63 20.03
C THR A 272 -2.66 5.23 20.39
N ARG A 273 -3.66 6.04 19.99
CA ARG A 273 -5.10 5.80 20.27
C ARG A 273 -5.55 4.42 19.82
N TYR A 274 -5.08 3.97 18.68
CA TYR A 274 -5.48 2.67 18.11
C TYR A 274 -4.50 1.52 18.41
N GLY A 275 -3.55 1.74 19.34
CA GLY A 275 -2.62 0.71 19.82
C GLY A 275 -1.66 0.22 18.74
N ARG A 276 -1.19 1.11 17.87
CA ARG A 276 -0.26 0.80 16.78
C ARG A 276 1.13 1.39 17.00
N MET A 277 1.34 2.07 18.11
CA MET A 277 2.64 2.58 18.51
C MET A 277 3.48 1.45 19.11
N ASN A 278 4.74 1.34 18.68
CA ASN A 278 5.68 0.47 19.33
C ASN A 278 6.18 1.15 20.61
N TRP A 279 5.94 0.55 21.76
CA TRP A 279 6.36 1.05 23.07
C TRP A 279 7.72 0.46 23.53
N ALA A 280 8.46 -0.20 22.60
CA ALA A 280 9.77 -0.78 22.91
C ALA A 280 10.89 0.28 22.93
#